data_e8aa3b05919de6bad70fa008ee621ee4
#
_entry.id   e8aa3b05919de6bad70fa008ee621ee4
#
_cell.length_a   1.000
_cell.length_b   1.000
_cell.length_c   1.000
_cell.angle_alpha   90.00
_cell.angle_beta   90.00
_cell.angle_gamma   90.00
#
_symmetry.space_group_name_H-M   'P 1'
#
loop_
_entity.id
_entity.type
_entity.pdbx_description
1 polymer ?
#
loop_
_entity_poly.entity_id
_entity_poly.type
_entity_poly.pdbx_seq_one_letter_code
_entity_poly.pdbx_strand_id
1 'polypeptide(L)'
;IDRFFKIKKNLRLFKSHLNRKIKILTISKNKKKISFFKKKKIDVISLKKMDTRDDYLKIFKNLSKKYTRVLVESGLTYLNFLIKSKLIDNLYIFKSDKNLKKNGRNNDTISHIKKIKLKSKISVYLYGDSLFKIKLK
;
A
#
# COMPACT_ATOMS: atom_id res chain seq x y z
N ILE A 1 2.02 -1.35 -6.05
CA ILE A 1 3.47 -1.63 -6.10
C ILE A 1 3.70 -3.11 -5.84
N ASP A 2 4.41 -3.77 -6.73
CA ASP A 2 4.81 -5.19 -6.58
C ASP A 2 6.29 -5.33 -6.98
N ARG A 3 7.18 -5.04 -6.04
CA ARG A 3 8.61 -4.97 -6.26
C ARG A 3 9.15 -6.15 -7.06
N PHE A 4 8.83 -7.37 -6.67
CA PHE A 4 9.35 -8.61 -7.26
C PHE A 4 8.42 -9.24 -8.29
N PHE A 5 7.34 -8.56 -8.65
CA PHE A 5 6.33 -9.01 -9.59
C PHE A 5 5.72 -10.38 -9.21
N LYS A 6 5.44 -10.56 -7.90
CA LYS A 6 4.85 -11.80 -7.36
C LYS A 6 3.35 -11.93 -7.62
N ILE A 7 2.67 -10.85 -8.00
CA ILE A 7 1.22 -10.79 -8.23
C ILE A 7 0.77 -11.93 -9.15
N LYS A 8 -0.29 -12.63 -8.77
CA LYS A 8 -0.86 -13.72 -9.56
C LYS A 8 -1.65 -13.15 -10.74
N LYS A 9 -1.60 -13.85 -11.91
CA LYS A 9 -2.26 -13.42 -13.15
C LYS A 9 -3.79 -13.52 -13.11
N ASN A 10 -4.34 -14.37 -12.23
CA ASN A 10 -5.76 -14.73 -12.13
C ASN A 10 -6.52 -13.98 -11.03
N LEU A 11 -5.95 -12.91 -10.46
CA LEU A 11 -6.63 -12.14 -9.42
C LEU A 11 -7.92 -11.49 -9.96
N ARG A 12 -8.95 -11.45 -9.11
CA ARG A 12 -10.24 -10.81 -9.39
C ARG A 12 -10.07 -9.34 -9.80
N LEU A 13 -9.09 -8.64 -9.23
CA LEU A 13 -8.72 -7.27 -9.60
C LEU A 13 -8.51 -7.09 -11.11
N PHE A 14 -7.95 -8.10 -11.81
CA PHE A 14 -7.70 -8.03 -13.24
C PHE A 14 -8.90 -8.46 -14.11
N LYS A 15 -9.97 -8.96 -13.51
CA LYS A 15 -11.23 -9.24 -14.23
C LYS A 15 -12.06 -7.99 -14.43
N SER A 16 -11.99 -7.04 -13.49
CA SER A 16 -12.75 -5.78 -13.49
C SER A 16 -11.92 -4.55 -13.94
N HIS A 17 -10.80 -4.77 -14.62
CA HIS A 17 -9.85 -3.70 -14.97
C HIS A 17 -10.36 -2.72 -16.06
N LEU A 18 -11.37 -3.10 -16.82
CA LEU A 18 -11.92 -2.24 -17.90
C LEU A 18 -12.42 -0.90 -17.37
N ASN A 19 -12.94 -0.87 -16.14
CA ASN A 19 -13.45 0.33 -15.47
C ASN A 19 -12.41 1.03 -14.58
N ARG A 20 -11.15 0.54 -14.54
CA ARG A 20 -10.11 1.05 -13.64
C ARG A 20 -8.76 1.06 -14.33
N LYS A 21 -8.05 2.17 -14.28
CA LYS A 21 -6.65 2.24 -14.73
C LYS A 21 -5.75 1.55 -13.73
N ILE A 22 -5.28 0.35 -14.04
CA ILE A 22 -4.35 -0.40 -13.20
C ILE A 22 -2.93 -0.18 -13.74
N LYS A 23 -2.03 0.18 -12.81
CA LYS A 23 -0.59 0.28 -13.09
C LYS A 23 0.18 -0.58 -12.10
N ILE A 24 1.12 -1.37 -12.59
CA ILE A 24 2.00 -2.20 -11.76
C ILE A 24 3.40 -1.60 -11.82
N LEU A 25 3.96 -1.23 -10.66
CA LEU A 25 5.35 -0.78 -10.55
C LEU A 25 6.18 -1.94 -10.01
N THR A 26 7.26 -2.28 -10.70
CA THR A 26 8.13 -3.42 -10.35
C THR A 26 9.57 -3.17 -10.77
N ILE A 27 10.53 -3.86 -10.15
CA ILE A 27 11.93 -3.92 -10.62
C ILE A 27 12.19 -5.18 -11.48
N SER A 28 11.21 -6.06 -11.58
CA SER A 28 11.35 -7.31 -12.34
C SER A 28 11.44 -7.04 -13.84
N LYS A 29 12.36 -7.73 -14.49
CA LYS A 29 12.54 -7.73 -15.95
C LYS A 29 11.88 -8.93 -16.65
N ASN A 30 10.96 -9.62 -16.00
CA ASN A 30 10.28 -10.79 -16.55
C ASN A 30 9.42 -10.41 -17.78
N LYS A 31 10.02 -10.49 -18.97
CA LYS A 31 9.39 -10.10 -20.24
C LYS A 31 8.08 -10.84 -20.51
N LYS A 32 8.01 -12.16 -20.22
CA LYS A 32 6.81 -12.98 -20.42
C LYS A 32 5.64 -12.48 -19.56
N LYS A 33 5.90 -12.16 -18.30
CA LYS A 33 4.87 -11.66 -17.37
C LYS A 33 4.45 -10.23 -17.71
N ILE A 34 5.41 -9.37 -18.07
CA ILE A 34 5.15 -8.00 -18.53
C ILE A 34 4.25 -8.02 -19.77
N SER A 35 4.59 -8.82 -20.78
CA SER A 35 3.80 -8.95 -22.01
C SER A 35 2.37 -9.42 -21.73
N PHE A 36 2.21 -10.40 -20.82
CA PHE A 36 0.89 -10.87 -20.40
C PHE A 36 0.00 -9.75 -19.87
N PHE A 37 0.51 -8.89 -18.97
CA PHE A 37 -0.28 -7.80 -18.41
C PHE A 37 -0.52 -6.69 -19.43
N LYS A 38 0.45 -6.38 -20.29
CA LYS A 38 0.27 -5.40 -21.37
C LYS A 38 -0.81 -5.81 -22.36
N LYS A 39 -0.87 -7.09 -22.75
CA LYS A 39 -1.96 -7.64 -23.59
C LYS A 39 -3.34 -7.43 -22.94
N LYS A 40 -3.41 -7.40 -21.62
CA LYS A 40 -4.63 -7.10 -20.86
C LYS A 40 -4.84 -5.59 -20.62
N LYS A 41 -4.16 -4.70 -21.33
CA LYS A 41 -4.25 -3.25 -21.18
C LYS A 41 -3.91 -2.76 -19.77
N ILE A 42 -3.05 -3.50 -19.04
CA ILE A 42 -2.55 -3.13 -17.72
C ILE A 42 -1.14 -2.57 -17.89
N ASP A 43 -0.92 -1.33 -17.45
CA ASP A 43 0.38 -0.68 -17.51
C ASP A 43 1.36 -1.35 -16.55
N VAL A 44 2.52 -1.79 -17.06
CA VAL A 44 3.63 -2.27 -16.24
C VAL A 44 4.81 -1.32 -16.41
N ILE A 45 5.18 -0.69 -15.30
CA ILE A 45 6.30 0.24 -15.23
C ILE A 45 7.47 -0.47 -14.55
N SER A 46 8.51 -0.76 -15.31
CA SER A 46 9.74 -1.35 -14.76
C SER A 46 10.66 -0.24 -14.26
N LEU A 47 11.01 -0.29 -12.99
CA LEU A 47 11.91 0.66 -12.33
C LEU A 47 13.29 0.03 -12.19
N LYS A 48 14.35 0.86 -12.15
CA LYS A 48 15.71 0.39 -11.91
C LYS A 48 15.91 -0.10 -10.48
N LYS A 49 15.40 0.65 -9.52
CA LYS A 49 15.51 0.40 -8.07
C LYS A 49 14.21 0.71 -7.35
N MET A 50 14.02 0.08 -6.19
CA MET A 50 12.88 0.31 -5.31
C MET A 50 13.29 -0.15 -3.89
N ASP A 51 14.40 0.39 -3.40
CA ASP A 51 15.05 -0.04 -2.15
C ASP A 51 15.14 1.08 -1.12
N THR A 52 15.39 2.31 -1.60
CA THR A 52 15.69 3.45 -0.76
C THR A 52 14.51 4.41 -0.64
N ARG A 53 14.56 5.28 0.36
CA ARG A 53 13.62 6.40 0.51
C ARG A 53 13.50 7.24 -0.77
N ASP A 54 14.62 7.51 -1.43
CA ASP A 54 14.66 8.37 -2.63
C ASP A 54 14.02 7.71 -3.84
N ASP A 55 14.12 6.39 -3.98
CA ASP A 55 13.39 5.65 -5.02
C ASP A 55 11.88 5.83 -4.86
N TYR A 56 11.37 5.70 -3.62
CA TYR A 56 9.95 5.91 -3.33
C TYR A 56 9.53 7.37 -3.43
N LEU A 57 10.39 8.32 -3.05
CA LEU A 57 10.12 9.75 -3.26
C LEU A 57 9.90 10.07 -4.74
N LYS A 58 10.71 9.52 -5.64
CA LYS A 58 10.53 9.69 -7.09
C LYS A 58 9.17 9.14 -7.55
N ILE A 59 8.76 7.97 -7.04
CA ILE A 59 7.44 7.38 -7.34
C ILE A 59 6.34 8.32 -6.86
N PHE A 60 6.37 8.76 -5.60
CA PHE A 60 5.33 9.64 -5.03
C PHE A 60 5.31 11.02 -5.69
N LYS A 61 6.45 11.62 -6.02
CA LYS A 61 6.53 12.87 -6.80
C LYS A 61 5.87 12.72 -8.17
N ASN A 62 6.05 11.58 -8.84
CA ASN A 62 5.37 11.33 -10.11
C ASN A 62 3.85 11.14 -9.96
N LEU A 63 3.41 10.52 -8.88
CA LEU A 63 1.99 10.39 -8.57
C LEU A 63 1.37 11.75 -8.21
N SER A 64 2.05 12.59 -7.44
CA SER A 64 1.55 13.90 -7.00
C SER A 64 1.35 14.90 -8.15
N LYS A 65 2.01 14.70 -9.30
CA LYS A 65 1.73 15.49 -10.51
C LYS A 65 0.32 15.28 -11.06
N LYS A 66 -0.33 14.16 -10.74
CA LYS A 66 -1.63 13.77 -11.28
C LYS A 66 -2.72 13.64 -10.23
N TYR A 67 -2.34 13.43 -8.98
CA TYR A 67 -3.26 13.11 -7.89
C TYR A 67 -2.96 13.98 -6.68
N THR A 68 -3.97 14.64 -6.16
CA THR A 68 -3.85 15.46 -4.94
C THR A 68 -3.78 14.60 -3.67
N ARG A 69 -4.31 13.37 -3.73
CA ARG A 69 -4.29 12.42 -2.62
C ARG A 69 -3.96 11.02 -3.12
N VAL A 70 -3.13 10.31 -2.37
CA VAL A 70 -2.78 8.90 -2.64
C VAL A 70 -3.07 8.09 -1.38
N LEU A 71 -4.01 7.16 -1.49
CA LEU A 71 -4.24 6.17 -0.44
C LEU A 71 -3.26 5.02 -0.63
N VAL A 72 -2.57 4.63 0.44
CA VAL A 72 -1.65 3.49 0.45
C VAL A 72 -2.21 2.41 1.35
N GLU A 73 -2.62 1.31 0.76
CA GLU A 73 -2.98 0.09 1.48
C GLU A 73 -1.80 -0.89 1.40
N SER A 74 -1.31 -1.35 2.53
CA SER A 74 -0.10 -2.17 2.56
C SER A 74 -0.02 -3.08 3.80
N GLY A 75 0.80 -4.12 3.70
CA GLY A 75 1.19 -4.90 4.87
C GLY A 75 2.11 -4.12 5.83
N LEU A 76 2.25 -4.62 7.06
CA LEU A 76 2.96 -3.95 8.15
C LEU A 76 4.42 -3.59 7.83
N THR A 77 5.15 -4.48 7.16
CA THR A 77 6.56 -4.25 6.78
C THR A 77 6.71 -3.01 5.91
N TYR A 78 5.86 -2.89 4.89
CA TYR A 78 5.91 -1.74 3.99
C TYR A 78 5.40 -0.47 4.67
N LEU A 79 4.36 -0.56 5.48
CA LEU A 79 3.86 0.56 6.27
C LEU A 79 4.93 1.11 7.22
N ASN A 80 5.65 0.24 7.93
CA ASN A 80 6.75 0.65 8.79
C ASN A 80 7.88 1.35 8.03
N PHE A 81 8.22 0.85 6.85
CA PHE A 81 9.18 1.53 5.98
C PHE A 81 8.70 2.95 5.62
N LEU A 82 7.45 3.11 5.22
CA LEU A 82 6.88 4.42 4.87
C LEU A 82 6.87 5.40 6.05
N ILE A 83 6.53 4.92 7.25
CA ILE A 83 6.53 5.73 8.48
C ILE A 83 7.96 6.17 8.81
N LYS A 84 8.91 5.23 8.87
CA LYS A 84 10.33 5.52 9.13
C LYS A 84 10.91 6.50 8.13
N SER A 85 10.56 6.36 6.88
CA SER A 85 11.05 7.20 5.78
C SER A 85 10.33 8.54 5.69
N LYS A 86 9.35 8.83 6.58
CA LYS A 86 8.53 10.05 6.56
C LYS A 86 7.88 10.30 5.19
N LEU A 87 7.34 9.25 4.56
CA LEU A 87 6.75 9.28 3.22
C LEU A 87 5.23 9.37 3.22
N ILE A 88 4.59 9.32 4.38
CA ILE A 88 3.15 9.44 4.56
C ILE A 88 2.83 10.55 5.55
N ASP A 89 1.76 11.30 5.28
CA ASP A 89 1.35 12.45 6.10
C ASP A 89 0.29 12.05 7.14
N ASN A 90 -0.63 11.17 6.75
CA ASN A 90 -1.71 10.71 7.61
C ASN A 90 -1.76 9.18 7.63
N LEU A 91 -2.05 8.63 8.80
CA LEU A 91 -2.30 7.21 9.00
C LEU A 91 -3.74 7.02 9.49
N TYR A 92 -4.45 6.11 8.85
CA TYR A 92 -5.79 5.70 9.26
C TYR A 92 -5.72 4.28 9.79
N ILE A 93 -6.23 4.09 11.02
CA ILE A 93 -6.23 2.79 11.71
C ILE A 93 -7.67 2.41 12.03
N PHE A 94 -8.11 1.29 11.46
CA PHE A 94 -9.33 0.61 11.89
C PHE A 94 -8.99 -0.30 13.05
N LYS A 95 -9.66 -0.11 14.17
CA LYS A 95 -9.51 -0.96 15.36
C LYS A 95 -10.83 -1.68 15.59
N SER A 96 -10.81 -3.00 15.45
CA SER A 96 -11.96 -3.84 15.80
C SER A 96 -12.08 -3.95 17.32
N ASP A 97 -13.30 -4.01 17.80
CA ASP A 97 -13.63 -4.39 19.18
C ASP A 97 -13.47 -5.90 19.43
N LYS A 98 -13.47 -6.68 18.34
CA LYS A 98 -13.33 -8.15 18.40
C LYS A 98 -11.86 -8.57 18.39
N ASN A 99 -11.50 -9.40 19.36
CA ASN A 99 -10.18 -10.03 19.39
C ASN A 99 -10.17 -11.27 18.47
N LEU A 100 -9.24 -11.32 17.51
CA LEU A 100 -9.12 -12.45 16.58
C LEU A 100 -8.58 -13.74 17.20
N LYS A 101 -8.26 -13.75 18.50
CA LYS A 101 -7.74 -14.91 19.27
C LYS A 101 -6.48 -15.60 18.70
N LYS A 102 -6.05 -15.25 17.48
CA LYS A 102 -4.86 -15.79 16.82
C LYS A 102 -3.95 -14.66 16.38
N ASN A 103 -2.66 -14.83 16.56
CA ASN A 103 -1.66 -13.92 16.04
C ASN A 103 -1.65 -13.99 14.51
N GLY A 104 -1.67 -12.82 13.84
CA GLY A 104 -1.49 -12.75 12.39
C GLY A 104 -0.11 -13.25 11.97
N ARG A 105 0.02 -13.69 10.72
CA ARG A 105 1.28 -14.22 10.16
C ARG A 105 2.43 -13.21 10.09
N ASN A 106 2.17 -11.92 10.27
CA ASN A 106 3.16 -10.84 10.13
C ASN A 106 3.48 -10.21 11.49
N ASN A 107 3.95 -10.99 12.45
CA ASN A 107 4.28 -10.51 13.79
C ASN A 107 5.50 -9.56 13.84
N ASP A 108 6.22 -9.40 12.75
CA ASP A 108 7.56 -8.84 12.79
C ASP A 108 7.67 -7.35 13.10
N THR A 109 6.58 -6.55 13.11
CA THR A 109 6.86 -5.12 13.14
C THR A 109 5.72 -4.25 13.64
N ILE A 110 5.02 -4.71 14.64
CA ILE A 110 4.06 -3.89 15.38
C ILE A 110 4.76 -2.76 16.18
N SER A 111 6.09 -2.79 16.32
CA SER A 111 6.83 -1.92 17.22
C SER A 111 6.62 -0.42 16.98
N HIS A 112 6.54 0.04 15.75
CA HIS A 112 6.28 1.45 15.47
C HIS A 112 4.80 1.82 15.62
N ILE A 113 3.89 0.95 15.21
CA ILE A 113 2.44 1.17 15.32
C ILE A 113 2.00 1.13 16.76
N LYS A 114 2.56 0.25 17.59
CA LYS A 114 2.28 0.20 19.04
C LYS A 114 2.65 1.49 19.77
N LYS A 115 3.64 2.23 19.30
CA LYS A 115 4.05 3.50 19.88
C LYS A 115 3.13 4.66 19.49
N ILE A 116 2.26 4.48 18.53
CA ILE A 116 1.36 5.52 18.05
C ILE A 116 0.17 5.63 19.01
N LYS A 117 0.00 6.80 19.62
CA LYS A 117 -1.16 7.09 20.47
C LYS A 117 -2.40 7.33 19.59
N LEU A 118 -3.44 6.52 19.77
CA LEU A 118 -4.72 6.65 19.06
C LEU A 118 -5.57 7.76 19.72
N LYS A 119 -5.33 9.02 19.37
CA LYS A 119 -6.00 10.16 20.02
C LYS A 119 -7.23 10.66 19.24
N SER A 120 -7.18 10.69 17.92
CA SER A 120 -8.21 11.33 17.09
C SER A 120 -9.13 10.27 16.48
N LYS A 121 -10.20 9.93 17.19
CA LYS A 121 -11.25 9.04 16.68
C LYS A 121 -12.11 9.82 15.68
N ILE A 122 -12.39 9.23 14.52
CA ILE A 122 -13.33 9.77 13.54
C ILE A 122 -14.72 9.20 13.89
N SER A 123 -15.70 10.08 14.00
CA SER A 123 -17.07 9.67 14.25
C SER A 123 -17.69 9.11 12.96
N VAL A 124 -17.63 7.78 12.82
CA VAL A 124 -18.27 7.03 11.74
C VAL A 124 -18.90 5.77 12.33
N TYR A 125 -20.03 5.37 11.78
CA TYR A 125 -20.68 4.13 12.19
C TYR A 125 -20.02 2.94 11.49
N LEU A 126 -19.35 2.08 12.25
CA LEU A 126 -18.59 0.93 11.76
C LEU A 126 -18.92 -0.37 12.52
N TYR A 127 -20.19 -0.55 12.89
CA TYR A 127 -20.68 -1.78 13.57
C TYR A 127 -19.81 -2.23 14.77
N GLY A 128 -19.39 -1.28 15.62
CA GLY A 128 -18.52 -1.54 16.77
C GLY A 128 -17.04 -1.25 16.53
N ASP A 129 -16.55 -1.25 15.30
CA ASP A 129 -15.19 -0.88 14.99
C ASP A 129 -14.95 0.64 15.18
N SER A 130 -13.71 1.01 15.39
CA SER A 130 -13.31 2.41 15.55
C SER A 130 -12.29 2.81 14.48
N LEU A 131 -12.45 4.01 13.93
CA LEU A 131 -11.50 4.59 12.97
C LEU A 131 -10.73 5.72 13.64
N PHE A 132 -9.42 5.68 13.56
CA PHE A 132 -8.52 6.72 14.05
C PHE A 132 -7.75 7.35 12.90
N LYS A 133 -7.59 8.69 12.94
CA LYS A 133 -6.71 9.43 12.05
C LYS A 133 -5.53 9.97 12.84
N ILE A 134 -4.33 9.71 12.38
CA ILE A 134 -3.09 10.18 13.00
C ILE A 134 -2.33 11.00 11.98
N LYS A 135 -2.02 12.24 12.31
CA LYS A 135 -1.11 13.09 11.54
C LYS A 135 0.32 12.69 11.90
N LEU A 136 1.14 12.35 10.89
CA LEU A 136 2.53 11.90 11.07
C LEU A 136 3.55 12.99 10.72
N LYS A 137 3.12 14.01 9.98
CA LYS A 137 3.88 15.23 9.65
C LYS A 137 3.07 16.46 10.01
#